data_c15d8d5ba57e859666f6282a058abe3b
#
_entry.id   c15d8d5ba57e859666f6282a058abe3b
#
_cell.length_a   1.000
_cell.length_b   1.000
_cell.length_c   1.000
_cell.angle_alpha   90.00
_cell.angle_beta   90.00
_cell.angle_gamma   90.00
#
_symmetry.space_group_name_H-M   'P 1'
#
loop_
_entity.id
_entity.type
_entity.pdbx_description
1 polymer ?
#
loop_
_entity_poly.entity_id
_entity_poly.type
_entity_poly.pdbx_seq_one_letter_code
_entity_poly.pdbx_strand_id
1 'polypeptide(L)'
;MQYDLCLPWYWEFDVDFVHFVESACEDLGLTLWQITPDTLLDSITALYTSAKTFGTLLCRAQGEASFDPILRWAREHGARRINPVEVSAWSEDKATMHLELINAGIHTPYTIILSPFIEQPVLPQLDLNPLGNQFVIKPSNGGGGEGVILGASSIDQILRARIQFPEQKYLVQATVIPRTIQGRPAWFRVFYAAGTAYPCWWHPLTHVYAPVSPQDENKYDLSPMHEIAHRIAAISKMDWFSTEIALTLEQFIVVDYVNDEVDTRIQSKAVDGVPDEIMRNIANKLAGLAKRK
;
A
#
# COMPACT_ATOMS: atom_id res chain seq x y z
N MET A 1 18.58 18.27 20.86
CA MET A 1 19.23 17.69 19.64
C MET A 1 18.14 17.46 18.60
N GLN A 2 18.36 17.88 17.36
CA GLN A 2 17.37 17.72 16.27
C GLN A 2 17.88 16.71 15.26
N TYR A 3 17.01 15.72 14.93
CA TYR A 3 17.26 14.72 13.90
C TYR A 3 16.52 15.09 12.61
N ASP A 4 17.06 14.67 11.47
CA ASP A 4 16.42 14.90 10.16
C ASP A 4 15.29 13.89 9.95
N LEU A 5 15.51 12.61 10.27
CA LEU A 5 14.55 11.52 10.15
C LEU A 5 14.37 10.78 11.48
N CYS A 6 13.12 10.52 11.83
CA CYS A 6 12.73 9.62 12.91
C CYS A 6 12.06 8.37 12.29
N LEU A 7 12.49 7.18 12.72
CA LEU A 7 11.99 5.89 12.24
C LEU A 7 11.54 5.02 13.44
N PRO A 8 10.28 5.13 13.88
CA PRO A 8 9.68 4.18 14.79
C PRO A 8 9.35 2.86 14.08
N TRP A 9 9.74 1.74 14.67
CA TRP A 9 9.45 0.40 14.15
C TRP A 9 9.42 -0.63 15.27
N TYR A 10 8.70 -1.75 15.04
CA TYR A 10 8.57 -2.83 16.03
C TYR A 10 8.57 -4.23 15.41
N TRP A 11 8.21 -4.34 14.14
CA TRP A 11 8.11 -5.64 13.48
C TRP A 11 9.49 -6.17 13.08
N GLU A 12 9.83 -7.36 13.54
CA GLU A 12 11.16 -7.95 13.33
C GLU A 12 11.56 -8.09 11.84
N PHE A 13 10.60 -8.23 10.95
CA PHE A 13 10.84 -8.34 9.52
C PHE A 13 11.12 -6.98 8.84
N ASP A 14 10.95 -5.86 9.53
CA ASP A 14 11.36 -4.53 9.02
C ASP A 14 12.88 -4.30 9.13
N VAL A 15 13.62 -5.15 9.84
CA VAL A 15 15.04 -4.93 10.17
C VAL A 15 15.91 -4.63 8.95
N ASP A 16 15.69 -5.32 7.82
CA ASP A 16 16.49 -5.10 6.61
C ASP A 16 16.15 -3.76 5.95
N PHE A 17 14.89 -3.38 5.93
CA PHE A 17 14.46 -2.07 5.45
C PHE A 17 15.02 -0.95 6.32
N VAL A 18 15.01 -1.13 7.64
CA VAL A 18 15.61 -0.17 8.60
C VAL A 18 17.09 0.02 8.32
N HIS A 19 17.86 -1.05 8.08
CA HIS A 19 19.27 -0.96 7.68
C HIS A 19 19.47 -0.24 6.34
N PHE A 20 18.57 -0.43 5.37
CA PHE A 20 18.64 0.32 4.11
C PHE A 20 18.37 1.82 4.32
N VAL A 21 17.42 2.17 5.20
CA VAL A 21 17.16 3.57 5.55
C VAL A 21 18.34 4.18 6.30
N GLU A 22 18.97 3.44 7.23
CA GLU A 22 20.17 3.86 7.95
C GLU A 22 21.31 4.16 6.98
N SER A 23 21.65 3.21 6.10
CA SER A 23 22.68 3.42 5.06
C SER A 23 22.35 4.61 4.14
N ALA A 24 21.08 4.76 3.75
CA ALA A 24 20.64 5.89 2.95
C ALA A 24 20.82 7.24 3.69
N CYS A 25 20.55 7.28 4.99
CA CYS A 25 20.77 8.48 5.80
C CYS A 25 22.26 8.82 5.90
N GLU A 26 23.12 7.81 6.10
CA GLU A 26 24.59 8.00 6.11
C GLU A 26 25.10 8.57 4.78
N ASP A 27 24.70 7.97 3.65
CA ASP A 27 25.09 8.42 2.30
C ASP A 27 24.62 9.85 1.99
N LEU A 28 23.50 10.26 2.56
CA LEU A 28 22.90 11.57 2.39
C LEU A 28 23.37 12.61 3.43
N GLY A 29 24.17 12.20 4.43
CA GLY A 29 24.61 13.04 5.54
C GLY A 29 23.47 13.46 6.47
N LEU A 30 22.44 12.63 6.61
CA LEU A 30 21.25 12.87 7.45
C LEU A 30 21.42 12.18 8.81
N THR A 31 20.87 12.81 9.84
CA THR A 31 20.78 12.22 11.18
C THR A 31 19.50 11.40 11.33
N LEU A 32 19.65 10.10 11.70
CA LEU A 32 18.55 9.17 11.92
C LEU A 32 18.33 8.93 13.42
N TRP A 33 17.08 8.96 13.85
CA TRP A 33 16.65 8.52 15.17
C TRP A 33 15.71 7.33 15.04
N GLN A 34 16.24 6.15 15.32
CA GLN A 34 15.44 4.93 15.41
C GLN A 34 14.77 4.84 16.77
N ILE A 35 13.49 4.43 16.81
CA ILE A 35 12.72 4.19 18.03
C ILE A 35 12.12 2.78 17.95
N THR A 36 12.51 1.95 18.91
CA THR A 36 12.03 0.58 19.07
C THR A 36 11.23 0.44 20.35
N PRO A 37 10.50 -0.67 20.58
CA PRO A 37 9.80 -0.90 21.85
C PRO A 37 10.70 -0.70 23.08
N ASP A 38 11.97 -1.11 23.02
CA ASP A 38 12.92 -0.99 24.13
C ASP A 38 13.31 0.47 24.44
N THR A 39 13.30 1.34 23.44
CA THR A 39 13.68 2.75 23.58
C THR A 39 12.49 3.71 23.62
N LEU A 40 11.27 3.19 23.52
CA LEU A 40 10.05 3.96 23.30
C LEU A 40 9.78 4.97 24.42
N LEU A 41 9.81 4.53 25.68
CA LEU A 41 9.47 5.39 26.83
C LEU A 41 10.45 6.56 26.98
N ASP A 42 11.75 6.27 26.85
CA ASP A 42 12.81 7.29 26.90
C ASP A 42 12.68 8.25 25.72
N SER A 43 12.31 7.75 24.55
CA SER A 43 12.11 8.54 23.34
C SER A 43 10.92 9.48 23.46
N ILE A 44 9.78 9.00 24.00
CA ILE A 44 8.62 9.84 24.28
C ILE A 44 9.01 10.95 25.29
N THR A 45 9.70 10.59 26.37
CA THR A 45 10.16 11.55 27.38
C THR A 45 11.05 12.62 26.74
N ALA A 46 12.02 12.19 25.89
CA ALA A 46 12.93 13.13 25.20
C ALA A 46 12.19 14.07 24.24
N LEU A 47 11.16 13.58 23.54
CA LEU A 47 10.31 14.41 22.67
C LEU A 47 9.54 15.48 23.46
N TYR A 48 8.81 15.07 24.47
CA TYR A 48 7.92 15.98 25.23
C TYR A 48 8.68 16.95 26.16
N THR A 49 9.94 16.65 26.48
CA THR A 49 10.85 17.59 27.14
C THR A 49 11.67 18.44 26.15
N SER A 50 11.48 18.27 24.84
CA SER A 50 12.26 18.92 23.78
C SER A 50 13.78 18.63 23.83
N ALA A 51 14.21 17.60 24.54
CA ALA A 51 15.60 17.16 24.57
C ALA A 51 16.04 16.59 23.20
N LYS A 52 15.11 15.91 22.52
CA LYS A 52 15.26 15.45 21.14
C LYS A 52 14.03 15.84 20.34
N THR A 53 14.23 16.19 19.06
CA THR A 53 13.17 16.50 18.09
C THR A 53 13.56 15.96 16.71
N PHE A 54 12.62 15.93 15.78
CA PHE A 54 12.90 15.52 14.40
C PHE A 54 12.10 16.37 13.39
N GLY A 55 12.57 16.38 12.13
CA GLY A 55 11.90 17.10 11.05
C GLY A 55 10.97 16.24 10.22
N THR A 56 11.30 14.95 10.06
CA THR A 56 10.51 13.98 9.25
C THR A 56 10.27 12.72 10.06
N LEU A 57 9.08 12.13 9.90
CA LEU A 57 8.67 10.86 10.48
C LEU A 57 8.42 9.85 9.35
N LEU A 58 9.15 8.74 9.35
CA LEU A 58 8.86 7.54 8.58
C LEU A 58 8.45 6.46 9.58
N CYS A 59 7.16 6.19 9.72
CA CYS A 59 6.65 5.29 10.75
C CYS A 59 6.40 3.89 10.20
N ARG A 60 6.99 2.87 10.82
CA ARG A 60 6.74 1.44 10.62
C ARG A 60 6.05 0.80 11.83
N ALA A 61 5.40 1.62 12.65
CA ALA A 61 4.66 1.19 13.83
C ALA A 61 3.25 1.81 13.86
N GLN A 62 2.66 2.08 12.69
CA GLN A 62 1.26 2.50 12.58
C GLN A 62 0.36 1.34 13.03
N GLY A 63 -0.68 1.64 13.80
CA GLY A 63 -1.57 0.62 14.37
C GLY A 63 -1.09 0.02 15.69
N GLU A 64 0.16 0.25 16.10
CA GLU A 64 0.65 -0.10 17.44
C GLU A 64 0.45 1.08 18.40
N ALA A 65 -0.61 1.02 19.22
CA ALA A 65 -1.09 2.14 20.05
C ALA A 65 -0.01 2.72 21.00
N SER A 66 0.99 1.94 21.37
CA SER A 66 2.08 2.42 22.24
C SER A 66 2.92 3.52 21.57
N PHE A 67 2.95 3.58 20.23
CA PHE A 67 3.66 4.59 19.44
C PHE A 67 2.82 5.84 19.14
N ASP A 68 1.53 5.88 19.45
CA ASP A 68 0.65 7.02 19.22
C ASP A 68 1.19 8.36 19.74
N PRO A 69 1.87 8.44 20.90
CA PRO A 69 2.45 9.69 21.36
C PRO A 69 3.46 10.31 20.38
N ILE A 70 4.24 9.48 19.66
CA ILE A 70 5.20 9.95 18.66
C ILE A 70 4.48 10.49 17.43
N LEU A 71 3.47 9.74 16.93
CA LEU A 71 2.63 10.15 15.81
C LEU A 71 1.90 11.47 16.09
N ARG A 72 1.38 11.60 17.31
CA ARG A 72 0.72 12.82 17.79
C ARG A 72 1.68 14.00 17.84
N TRP A 73 2.85 13.80 18.44
CA TRP A 73 3.88 14.83 18.51
C TRP A 73 4.28 15.33 17.11
N ALA A 74 4.51 14.42 16.18
CA ALA A 74 4.85 14.76 14.80
C ALA A 74 3.79 15.64 14.13
N ARG A 75 2.51 15.31 14.33
CA ARG A 75 1.38 16.08 13.80
C ARG A 75 1.30 17.48 14.43
N GLU A 76 1.41 17.55 15.76
CA GLU A 76 1.27 18.81 16.52
C GLU A 76 2.43 19.79 16.27
N HIS A 77 3.61 19.27 15.93
CA HIS A 77 4.82 20.09 15.70
C HIS A 77 5.14 20.28 14.21
N GLY A 78 4.24 19.85 13.31
CA GLY A 78 4.38 20.07 11.87
C GLY A 78 5.53 19.29 11.22
N ALA A 79 5.97 18.18 11.82
CA ALA A 79 6.93 17.29 11.17
C ALA A 79 6.32 16.68 9.90
N ARG A 80 7.13 16.53 8.83
CA ARG A 80 6.69 15.78 7.66
C ARG A 80 6.42 14.33 8.06
N ARG A 81 5.30 13.78 7.64
CA ARG A 81 4.91 12.39 7.94
C ARG A 81 4.83 11.59 6.64
N ILE A 82 5.43 10.41 6.62
CA ILE A 82 5.46 9.48 5.49
C ILE A 82 4.87 8.13 5.96
N ASN A 83 3.61 7.79 5.68
CA ASN A 83 2.50 8.67 5.28
C ASN A 83 1.78 9.23 6.52
N PRO A 84 0.99 10.31 6.40
CA PRO A 84 0.07 10.69 7.48
C PRO A 84 -1.03 9.64 7.69
N VAL A 85 -1.28 9.22 8.94
CA VAL A 85 -2.26 8.17 9.28
C VAL A 85 -3.65 8.46 8.71
N GLU A 86 -4.09 9.72 8.75
CA GLU A 86 -5.37 10.14 8.20
C GLU A 86 -5.44 10.03 6.68
N VAL A 87 -4.30 10.16 6.00
CA VAL A 87 -4.19 9.99 4.54
C VAL A 87 -4.21 8.50 4.20
N SER A 88 -3.45 7.68 4.95
CA SER A 88 -3.44 6.23 4.80
C SER A 88 -4.85 5.65 4.99
N ALA A 89 -5.50 5.96 6.11
CA ALA A 89 -6.84 5.46 6.41
C ALA A 89 -7.88 5.82 5.33
N TRP A 90 -7.78 7.01 4.74
CA TRP A 90 -8.66 7.42 3.64
C TRP A 90 -8.34 6.67 2.34
N SER A 91 -7.04 6.48 2.05
CA SER A 91 -6.57 5.88 0.80
C SER A 91 -6.72 4.35 0.78
N GLU A 92 -6.72 3.70 1.94
CA GLU A 92 -6.89 2.26 2.08
C GLU A 92 -8.37 1.83 2.02
N ASP A 93 -9.34 2.75 2.22
CA ASP A 93 -10.76 2.44 1.95
C ASP A 93 -10.95 2.17 0.45
N LYS A 94 -10.97 0.90 0.08
CA LYS A 94 -11.09 0.44 -1.30
C LYS A 94 -12.35 0.98 -1.99
N ALA A 95 -13.42 1.21 -1.25
CA ALA A 95 -14.66 1.78 -1.81
C ALA A 95 -14.46 3.26 -2.21
N THR A 96 -13.82 4.03 -1.36
CA THR A 96 -13.45 5.43 -1.62
C THR A 96 -12.48 5.53 -2.79
N MET A 97 -11.38 4.78 -2.74
CA MET A 97 -10.36 4.82 -3.81
C MET A 97 -10.90 4.33 -5.14
N HIS A 98 -11.80 3.35 -5.15
CA HIS A 98 -12.46 2.92 -6.39
C HIS A 98 -13.15 4.09 -7.10
N LEU A 99 -13.94 4.87 -6.36
CA LEU A 99 -14.67 6.02 -6.91
C LEU A 99 -13.71 7.13 -7.37
N GLU A 100 -12.67 7.39 -6.61
CA GLU A 100 -11.65 8.40 -6.96
C GLU A 100 -10.88 8.02 -8.23
N LEU A 101 -10.50 6.74 -8.37
CA LEU A 101 -9.80 6.26 -9.56
C LEU A 101 -10.68 6.33 -10.81
N ILE A 102 -11.96 5.93 -10.71
CA ILE A 102 -12.91 6.06 -11.82
C ILE A 102 -13.09 7.52 -12.22
N ASN A 103 -13.30 8.40 -11.23
CA ASN A 103 -13.44 9.83 -11.47
C ASN A 103 -12.22 10.45 -12.17
N ALA A 104 -11.04 9.92 -11.85
CA ALA A 104 -9.80 10.30 -12.52
C ALA A 104 -9.60 9.62 -13.89
N GLY A 105 -10.49 8.74 -14.35
CA GLY A 105 -10.34 7.99 -15.60
C GLY A 105 -9.25 6.92 -15.56
N ILE A 106 -8.98 6.35 -14.38
CA ILE A 106 -8.13 5.16 -14.23
C ILE A 106 -9.04 3.94 -14.29
N HIS A 107 -8.67 2.97 -15.11
CA HIS A 107 -9.48 1.77 -15.30
C HIS A 107 -9.38 0.84 -14.08
N THR A 108 -10.55 0.46 -13.56
CA THR A 108 -10.74 -0.47 -12.46
C THR A 108 -11.74 -1.56 -12.88
N PRO A 109 -11.82 -2.70 -12.19
CA PRO A 109 -12.85 -3.69 -12.50
C PRO A 109 -14.25 -3.12 -12.28
N TYR A 110 -15.24 -3.55 -13.07
CA TYR A 110 -16.64 -3.25 -12.75
C TYR A 110 -16.93 -3.66 -11.30
N THR A 111 -17.52 -2.78 -10.53
CA THR A 111 -17.68 -2.96 -9.09
C THR A 111 -19.05 -2.48 -8.61
N ILE A 112 -19.71 -3.29 -7.80
CA ILE A 112 -20.84 -2.89 -6.98
C ILE A 112 -20.33 -2.64 -5.57
N ILE A 113 -20.54 -1.44 -5.06
CA ILE A 113 -20.18 -1.08 -3.68
C ILE A 113 -21.42 -1.22 -2.82
N LEU A 114 -21.29 -1.99 -1.72
CA LEU A 114 -22.37 -2.26 -0.77
C LEU A 114 -22.09 -1.56 0.55
N SER A 115 -23.13 -0.97 1.13
CA SER A 115 -23.08 -0.38 2.48
C SER A 115 -22.76 -1.44 3.54
N PRO A 116 -22.26 -1.04 4.72
CA PRO A 116 -22.11 -1.93 5.87
C PRO A 116 -23.37 -2.74 6.16
N PHE A 117 -23.19 -3.99 6.61
CA PHE A 117 -24.34 -4.85 6.96
C PHE A 117 -25.20 -4.24 8.07
N ILE A 118 -24.58 -3.61 9.07
CA ILE A 118 -25.31 -2.96 10.17
C ILE A 118 -26.18 -1.78 9.70
N GLU A 119 -25.81 -1.10 8.62
CA GLU A 119 -26.58 0.00 8.05
C GLU A 119 -27.65 -0.48 7.05
N GLN A 120 -27.35 -1.54 6.30
CA GLN A 120 -28.20 -2.09 5.26
C GLN A 120 -28.23 -3.63 5.33
N PRO A 121 -28.94 -4.22 6.31
CA PRO A 121 -29.02 -5.68 6.46
C PRO A 121 -29.67 -6.38 5.26
N VAL A 122 -30.63 -5.72 4.62
CA VAL A 122 -31.34 -6.25 3.46
C VAL A 122 -30.80 -5.59 2.21
N LEU A 123 -30.27 -6.39 1.28
CA LEU A 123 -29.81 -5.88 0.00
C LEU A 123 -30.98 -5.55 -0.93
N PRO A 124 -30.88 -4.49 -1.72
CA PRO A 124 -31.79 -4.28 -2.84
C PRO A 124 -31.58 -5.37 -3.89
N GLN A 125 -32.44 -5.43 -4.88
CA GLN A 125 -32.20 -6.29 -6.04
C GLN A 125 -30.91 -5.83 -6.75
N LEU A 126 -29.94 -6.71 -6.82
CA LEU A 126 -28.65 -6.45 -7.50
C LEU A 126 -28.68 -7.10 -8.90
N ASP A 127 -28.24 -6.37 -9.91
CA ASP A 127 -27.91 -6.95 -11.21
C ASP A 127 -26.45 -7.43 -11.18
N LEU A 128 -26.26 -8.74 -11.11
CA LEU A 128 -24.94 -9.36 -11.11
C LEU A 128 -24.40 -9.66 -12.52
N ASN A 129 -25.19 -9.47 -13.59
CA ASN A 129 -24.76 -9.80 -14.96
C ASN A 129 -23.46 -9.10 -15.39
N PRO A 130 -23.23 -7.81 -15.06
CA PRO A 130 -21.98 -7.13 -15.43
C PRO A 130 -20.74 -7.68 -14.71
N LEU A 131 -20.91 -8.44 -13.62
CA LEU A 131 -19.80 -9.07 -12.90
C LEU A 131 -19.32 -10.36 -13.58
N GLY A 132 -20.13 -10.93 -14.48
CA GLY A 132 -19.88 -12.22 -15.11
C GLY A 132 -20.30 -13.42 -14.26
N ASN A 133 -19.91 -14.63 -14.68
CA ASN A 133 -20.30 -15.88 -14.00
C ASN A 133 -19.63 -16.06 -12.63
N GLN A 134 -18.45 -15.49 -12.48
CA GLN A 134 -17.70 -15.51 -11.23
C GLN A 134 -17.13 -14.12 -10.94
N PHE A 135 -17.15 -13.74 -9.68
CA PHE A 135 -16.71 -12.43 -9.22
C PHE A 135 -15.94 -12.53 -7.91
N VAL A 136 -15.34 -11.43 -7.50
CA VAL A 136 -14.61 -11.28 -6.23
C VAL A 136 -15.47 -10.50 -5.24
N ILE A 137 -15.51 -10.95 -3.99
CA ILE A 137 -16.12 -10.20 -2.89
C ILE A 137 -14.97 -9.81 -1.93
N LYS A 138 -14.85 -8.55 -1.58
CA LYS A 138 -13.82 -8.09 -0.63
C LYS A 138 -14.33 -6.98 0.28
N PRO A 139 -13.92 -6.96 1.56
CA PRO A 139 -14.21 -5.82 2.44
C PRO A 139 -13.46 -4.57 1.95
N SER A 140 -13.96 -3.38 2.29
CA SER A 140 -13.34 -2.12 1.87
C SER A 140 -12.01 -1.84 2.55
N ASN A 141 -11.85 -2.29 3.80
CA ASN A 141 -10.61 -2.17 4.56
C ASN A 141 -10.01 -3.55 4.84
N GLY A 142 -8.74 -3.57 5.18
CA GLY A 142 -7.98 -4.78 5.46
C GLY A 142 -6.98 -5.12 4.34
N GLY A 143 -5.94 -5.88 4.74
CA GLY A 143 -4.83 -6.29 3.88
C GLY A 143 -4.66 -7.82 3.89
N GLY A 144 -3.64 -8.32 3.17
CA GLY A 144 -3.28 -9.73 3.19
C GLY A 144 -4.36 -10.70 2.65
N GLY A 145 -5.39 -10.21 1.97
CA GLY A 145 -6.48 -11.03 1.46
C GLY A 145 -7.52 -11.44 2.49
N GLU A 146 -7.50 -10.89 3.70
CA GLU A 146 -8.49 -11.21 4.74
C GLU A 146 -9.90 -10.85 4.27
N GLY A 147 -10.84 -11.79 4.41
CA GLY A 147 -12.24 -11.61 4.00
C GLY A 147 -12.48 -11.59 2.49
N VAL A 148 -11.45 -11.81 1.66
CA VAL A 148 -11.59 -11.88 0.20
C VAL A 148 -12.10 -13.24 -0.23
N ILE A 149 -13.17 -13.26 -1.02
CA ILE A 149 -13.75 -14.47 -1.63
C ILE A 149 -13.56 -14.40 -3.13
N LEU A 150 -12.77 -15.30 -3.67
CA LEU A 150 -12.57 -15.47 -5.11
C LEU A 150 -13.57 -16.47 -5.68
N GLY A 151 -14.01 -16.26 -6.93
CA GLY A 151 -14.90 -17.18 -7.63
C GLY A 151 -16.32 -17.26 -7.05
N ALA A 152 -16.76 -16.21 -6.36
CA ALA A 152 -18.15 -16.12 -5.93
C ALA A 152 -19.09 -16.02 -7.13
N SER A 153 -20.32 -16.51 -7.00
CA SER A 153 -21.30 -16.58 -8.08
C SER A 153 -22.75 -16.35 -7.63
N SER A 154 -22.98 -16.02 -6.38
CA SER A 154 -24.35 -15.91 -5.83
C SER A 154 -24.52 -14.78 -4.82
N ILE A 155 -25.75 -14.28 -4.71
CA ILE A 155 -26.18 -13.33 -3.68
C ILE A 155 -25.95 -13.88 -2.26
N ASP A 156 -26.17 -15.18 -2.05
CA ASP A 156 -25.98 -15.80 -0.73
C ASP A 156 -24.53 -15.73 -0.24
N GLN A 157 -23.56 -15.79 -1.15
CA GLN A 157 -22.16 -15.62 -0.80
C GLN A 157 -21.87 -14.16 -0.42
N ILE A 158 -22.47 -13.20 -1.10
CA ILE A 158 -22.36 -11.77 -0.76
C ILE A 158 -22.94 -11.51 0.64
N LEU A 159 -24.12 -12.05 0.93
CA LEU A 159 -24.78 -11.89 2.23
C LEU A 159 -23.92 -12.46 3.36
N ARG A 160 -23.38 -13.68 3.18
CA ARG A 160 -22.49 -14.30 4.17
C ARG A 160 -21.19 -13.53 4.39
N ALA A 161 -20.57 -13.03 3.32
CA ALA A 161 -19.35 -12.22 3.43
C ALA A 161 -19.59 -10.96 4.27
N ARG A 162 -20.68 -10.25 4.03
CA ARG A 162 -21.00 -8.99 4.74
C ARG A 162 -21.23 -9.16 6.25
N ILE A 163 -21.62 -10.36 6.69
CA ILE A 163 -21.79 -10.68 8.12
C ILE A 163 -20.43 -10.84 8.81
N GLN A 164 -19.38 -11.23 8.09
CA GLN A 164 -18.06 -11.46 8.66
C GLN A 164 -17.43 -10.16 9.20
N PHE A 165 -17.59 -9.05 8.46
CA PHE A 165 -17.14 -7.70 8.89
C PHE A 165 -18.31 -6.72 8.74
N PRO A 166 -19.29 -6.75 9.68
CA PRO A 166 -20.59 -6.12 9.51
C PRO A 166 -20.57 -4.59 9.47
N GLU A 167 -19.50 -3.97 9.97
CA GLU A 167 -19.29 -2.52 9.98
C GLU A 167 -18.56 -2.01 8.72
N GLN A 168 -18.11 -2.92 7.84
CA GLN A 168 -17.39 -2.53 6.64
C GLN A 168 -18.30 -2.50 5.42
N LYS A 169 -17.98 -1.58 4.50
CA LYS A 169 -18.46 -1.64 3.12
C LYS A 169 -17.87 -2.87 2.43
N TYR A 170 -18.53 -3.33 1.40
CA TYR A 170 -18.03 -4.43 0.58
C TYR A 170 -18.01 -4.05 -0.89
N LEU A 171 -16.98 -4.50 -1.59
CA LEU A 171 -16.86 -4.42 -3.03
C LEU A 171 -17.15 -5.80 -3.62
N VAL A 172 -18.07 -5.85 -4.57
CA VAL A 172 -18.34 -7.02 -5.41
C VAL A 172 -17.83 -6.68 -6.80
N GLN A 173 -16.70 -7.29 -7.22
CA GLN A 173 -15.94 -6.90 -8.40
C GLN A 173 -15.92 -8.00 -9.45
N ALA A 174 -16.04 -7.60 -10.72
CA ALA A 174 -15.78 -8.49 -11.84
C ALA A 174 -14.34 -9.06 -11.76
N THR A 175 -14.21 -10.34 -12.06
CA THR A 175 -12.89 -11.00 -12.09
C THR A 175 -12.07 -10.44 -13.25
N VAL A 176 -10.85 -9.98 -12.96
CA VAL A 176 -9.91 -9.52 -13.97
C VAL A 176 -9.09 -10.70 -14.48
N ILE A 177 -9.08 -10.88 -15.79
CA ILE A 177 -8.29 -11.93 -16.45
C ILE A 177 -7.11 -11.25 -17.16
N PRO A 178 -5.88 -11.37 -16.63
CA PRO A 178 -4.69 -10.82 -17.27
C PRO A 178 -4.34 -11.59 -18.54
N ARG A 179 -3.74 -10.92 -19.51
CA ARG A 179 -3.11 -11.62 -20.63
C ARG A 179 -1.89 -12.43 -20.14
N THR A 180 -1.52 -13.45 -20.89
CA THR A 180 -0.30 -14.22 -20.60
C THR A 180 0.89 -13.63 -21.38
N ILE A 181 1.99 -13.36 -20.68
CA ILE A 181 3.26 -12.90 -21.27
C ILE A 181 4.35 -13.87 -20.82
N GLN A 182 5.05 -14.49 -21.76
CA GLN A 182 6.11 -15.49 -21.48
C GLN A 182 5.67 -16.62 -20.52
N GLY A 183 4.43 -17.08 -20.67
CA GLY A 183 3.89 -18.17 -19.84
C GLY A 183 3.46 -17.76 -18.42
N ARG A 184 3.54 -16.47 -18.06
CA ARG A 184 3.10 -15.93 -16.77
C ARG A 184 1.94 -14.95 -16.95
N PRO A 185 1.02 -14.82 -15.98
CA PRO A 185 -0.03 -13.80 -16.02
C PRO A 185 0.62 -12.41 -15.99
N ALA A 186 0.13 -11.48 -16.81
CA ALA A 186 0.56 -10.09 -16.80
C ALA A 186 -0.09 -9.35 -15.61
N TRP A 187 0.36 -9.70 -14.43
CA TRP A 187 -0.06 -9.13 -13.16
C TRP A 187 1.16 -8.53 -12.47
N PHE A 188 1.01 -7.31 -11.96
CA PHE A 188 2.11 -6.51 -11.45
C PHE A 188 1.76 -5.95 -10.08
N ARG A 189 2.75 -5.91 -9.20
CA ARG A 189 2.72 -5.02 -8.05
C ARG A 189 3.68 -3.87 -8.33
N VAL A 190 3.15 -2.65 -8.27
CA VAL A 190 3.91 -1.43 -8.53
C VAL A 190 4.09 -0.72 -7.20
N PHE A 191 5.34 -0.60 -6.75
CA PHE A 191 5.70 0.19 -5.60
C PHE A 191 5.89 1.65 -6.03
N TYR A 192 5.39 2.57 -5.23
CA TYR A 192 5.62 4.00 -5.43
C TYR A 192 6.31 4.56 -4.19
N ALA A 193 7.40 5.31 -4.37
CA ALA A 193 8.09 5.98 -3.30
C ALA A 193 8.63 7.34 -3.77
N ALA A 194 8.20 8.41 -3.14
CA ALA A 194 8.75 9.76 -3.30
C ALA A 194 8.94 10.17 -4.77
N GLY A 195 7.91 10.00 -5.60
CA GLY A 195 7.94 10.40 -7.01
C GLY A 195 8.52 9.38 -7.97
N THR A 196 8.77 8.14 -7.54
CA THR A 196 9.29 7.08 -8.41
C THR A 196 8.46 5.82 -8.28
N ALA A 197 8.08 5.22 -9.41
CA ALA A 197 7.38 3.94 -9.46
C ALA A 197 8.36 2.81 -9.81
N TYR A 198 8.19 1.66 -9.16
CA TYR A 198 9.00 0.46 -9.31
C TYR A 198 8.10 -0.73 -9.65
N PRO A 199 7.81 -1.01 -10.93
CA PRO A 199 6.99 -2.14 -11.34
C PRO A 199 7.72 -3.47 -11.10
N CYS A 200 6.99 -4.43 -10.53
CA CYS A 200 7.39 -5.82 -10.42
C CYS A 200 6.35 -6.72 -11.08
N TRP A 201 6.79 -7.73 -11.79
CA TRP A 201 5.96 -8.91 -12.01
C TRP A 201 5.60 -9.47 -10.66
N TRP A 202 4.34 -9.84 -10.48
CA TRP A 202 3.87 -10.42 -9.24
C TRP A 202 2.87 -11.53 -9.51
N HIS A 203 3.01 -12.63 -8.81
CA HIS A 203 2.12 -13.76 -9.01
C HIS A 203 1.06 -13.80 -7.91
N PRO A 204 -0.24 -13.60 -8.21
CA PRO A 204 -1.27 -13.39 -7.20
C PRO A 204 -1.55 -14.58 -6.26
N LEU A 205 -1.07 -15.80 -6.62
CA LEU A 205 -1.24 -16.99 -5.77
C LEU A 205 0.00 -17.35 -4.96
N THR A 206 1.19 -17.06 -5.48
CA THR A 206 2.45 -17.39 -4.79
C THR A 206 3.11 -16.20 -4.14
N HIS A 207 2.66 -14.99 -4.48
CA HIS A 207 3.19 -13.69 -4.06
C HIS A 207 4.66 -13.46 -4.45
N VAL A 208 5.20 -14.29 -5.35
CA VAL A 208 6.59 -14.17 -5.79
C VAL A 208 6.74 -13.01 -6.77
N TYR A 209 7.75 -12.18 -6.52
CA TYR A 209 8.12 -11.03 -7.34
C TYR A 209 9.25 -11.35 -8.33
N ALA A 210 9.28 -10.59 -9.42
CA ALA A 210 10.46 -10.40 -10.24
C ALA A 210 10.48 -8.95 -10.76
N PRO A 211 11.62 -8.25 -10.78
CA PRO A 211 11.68 -6.90 -11.34
C PRO A 211 11.22 -6.89 -12.80
N VAL A 212 10.51 -5.83 -13.20
CA VAL A 212 10.27 -5.56 -14.62
C VAL A 212 11.57 -4.99 -15.21
N SER A 213 12.17 -5.71 -16.17
CA SER A 213 13.38 -5.22 -16.82
C SER A 213 13.05 -4.12 -17.85
N PRO A 214 14.00 -3.21 -18.18
CA PRO A 214 13.82 -2.23 -19.26
C PRO A 214 13.51 -2.89 -20.60
N GLN A 215 14.02 -4.10 -20.84
CA GLN A 215 13.72 -4.88 -22.06
C GLN A 215 12.27 -5.36 -22.05
N ASP A 216 11.75 -5.84 -20.90
CA ASP A 216 10.34 -6.23 -20.79
C ASP A 216 9.43 -5.02 -20.94
N GLU A 217 9.80 -3.91 -20.31
CA GLU A 217 9.04 -2.67 -20.38
C GLU A 217 8.84 -2.18 -21.80
N ASN A 218 9.93 -2.10 -22.56
CA ASN A 218 9.88 -1.70 -23.98
C ASN A 218 9.17 -2.74 -24.86
N LYS A 219 9.45 -4.03 -24.64
CA LYS A 219 8.93 -5.10 -25.50
C LYS A 219 7.42 -5.30 -25.37
N TYR A 220 6.88 -5.09 -24.17
CA TYR A 220 5.46 -5.36 -23.86
C TYR A 220 4.65 -4.10 -23.60
N ASP A 221 5.24 -2.91 -23.80
CA ASP A 221 4.64 -1.60 -23.58
C ASP A 221 4.08 -1.49 -22.14
N LEU A 222 4.96 -1.68 -21.14
CA LEU A 222 4.59 -1.66 -19.73
C LEU A 222 4.79 -0.29 -19.08
N SER A 223 5.34 0.68 -19.79
CA SER A 223 5.58 2.04 -19.29
C SER A 223 4.34 2.76 -18.72
N PRO A 224 3.08 2.51 -19.19
CA PRO A 224 1.90 3.14 -18.61
C PRO A 224 1.71 2.87 -17.11
N MET A 225 2.29 1.82 -16.55
CA MET A 225 2.22 1.54 -15.10
C MET A 225 2.85 2.65 -14.26
N HIS A 226 3.90 3.30 -14.76
CA HIS A 226 4.53 4.45 -14.07
C HIS A 226 3.55 5.62 -13.96
N GLU A 227 2.89 5.97 -15.07
CA GLU A 227 1.90 7.05 -15.08
C GLU A 227 0.72 6.73 -14.17
N ILE A 228 0.20 5.50 -14.22
CA ILE A 228 -0.88 5.04 -13.35
C ILE A 228 -0.49 5.22 -11.88
N ALA A 229 0.71 4.76 -11.47
CA ALA A 229 1.18 4.90 -10.10
C ALA A 229 1.34 6.37 -9.68
N HIS A 230 1.85 7.24 -10.55
CA HIS A 230 1.94 8.69 -10.29
C HIS A 230 0.55 9.32 -10.12
N ARG A 231 -0.41 8.94 -10.93
CA ARG A 231 -1.81 9.44 -10.82
C ARG A 231 -2.45 8.96 -9.52
N ILE A 232 -2.24 7.69 -9.13
CA ILE A 232 -2.68 7.19 -7.83
C ILE A 232 -2.04 7.99 -6.69
N ALA A 233 -0.74 8.27 -6.73
CA ALA A 233 -0.05 9.10 -5.75
C ALA A 233 -0.63 10.52 -5.67
N ALA A 234 -0.96 11.13 -6.81
CA ALA A 234 -1.58 12.46 -6.86
C ALA A 234 -2.97 12.47 -6.25
N ILE A 235 -3.75 11.41 -6.40
CA ILE A 235 -5.09 11.23 -5.81
C ILE A 235 -4.98 10.94 -4.33
N SER A 236 -4.23 9.91 -3.95
CA SER A 236 -4.10 9.43 -2.57
C SER A 236 -3.32 10.38 -1.67
N LYS A 237 -2.50 11.26 -2.23
CA LYS A 237 -1.57 12.15 -1.50
C LYS A 237 -0.52 11.40 -0.68
N MET A 238 -0.24 10.16 -1.03
CA MET A 238 0.75 9.33 -0.34
C MET A 238 2.14 9.47 -0.96
N ASP A 239 3.14 9.52 -0.11
CA ASP A 239 4.54 9.50 -0.52
C ASP A 239 5.04 8.07 -0.78
N TRP A 240 4.40 7.06 -0.18
CA TRP A 240 4.80 5.65 -0.26
C TRP A 240 3.60 4.70 -0.17
N PHE A 241 3.48 3.80 -1.13
CA PHE A 241 2.45 2.74 -1.17
C PHE A 241 2.80 1.69 -2.22
N SER A 242 2.02 0.62 -2.29
CA SER A 242 1.99 -0.28 -3.45
C SER A 242 0.58 -0.42 -4.02
N THR A 243 0.49 -0.76 -5.30
CA THR A 243 -0.77 -1.00 -6.02
C THR A 243 -0.65 -2.24 -6.90
N GLU A 244 -1.77 -2.92 -7.16
CA GLU A 244 -1.80 -4.07 -8.08
C GLU A 244 -2.44 -3.69 -9.40
N ILE A 245 -1.72 -3.98 -10.49
CA ILE A 245 -2.14 -3.67 -11.85
C ILE A 245 -2.10 -4.95 -12.68
N ALA A 246 -3.19 -5.25 -13.35
CA ALA A 246 -3.25 -6.32 -14.36
C ALA A 246 -3.29 -5.72 -15.76
N LEU A 247 -2.56 -6.33 -16.70
CA LEU A 247 -2.67 -6.02 -18.12
C LEU A 247 -3.54 -7.08 -18.79
N THR A 248 -4.72 -6.66 -19.23
CA THR A 248 -5.65 -7.48 -20.01
C THR A 248 -5.28 -7.48 -21.50
N LEU A 249 -6.11 -8.04 -22.36
CA LEU A 249 -5.94 -7.92 -23.81
C LEU A 249 -6.14 -6.48 -24.31
N GLU A 250 -6.90 -5.68 -23.58
CA GLU A 250 -7.33 -4.35 -24.02
C GLU A 250 -6.57 -3.23 -23.30
N GLN A 251 -6.35 -3.35 -21.98
CA GLN A 251 -5.87 -2.23 -21.16
C GLN A 251 -5.29 -2.66 -19.82
N PHE A 252 -4.61 -1.73 -19.16
CA PHE A 252 -4.23 -1.87 -17.75
C PHE A 252 -5.44 -1.64 -16.85
N ILE A 253 -5.62 -2.51 -15.86
CA ILE A 253 -6.68 -2.45 -14.84
C ILE A 253 -6.02 -2.39 -13.46
N VAL A 254 -6.33 -1.39 -12.66
CA VAL A 254 -5.92 -1.33 -11.26
C VAL A 254 -6.87 -2.19 -10.43
N VAL A 255 -6.35 -3.26 -9.84
CA VAL A 255 -7.16 -4.29 -9.15
C VAL A 255 -7.20 -4.09 -7.65
N ASP A 256 -6.05 -3.77 -7.04
CA ASP A 256 -5.98 -3.34 -5.64
C ASP A 256 -5.30 -1.96 -5.59
N TYR A 257 -5.96 -0.99 -4.96
CA TYR A 257 -5.75 0.41 -5.28
C TYR A 257 -4.54 1.01 -4.57
N VAL A 258 -4.56 0.96 -3.24
CA VAL A 258 -3.50 1.47 -2.38
C VAL A 258 -3.30 0.50 -1.23
N ASN A 259 -2.08 0.05 -1.05
CA ASN A 259 -1.66 -0.73 0.11
C ASN A 259 -0.59 0.07 0.85
N ASP A 260 -0.90 0.54 2.04
CA ASP A 260 -0.05 0.96 3.13
C ASP A 260 -0.22 -0.12 4.23
N GLU A 261 0.60 -0.37 5.01
CA GLU A 261 1.98 -0.54 5.13
C GLU A 261 2.57 -1.54 4.08
N VAL A 262 3.48 -1.05 3.28
CA VAL A 262 4.13 -1.87 2.26
C VAL A 262 4.93 -2.98 2.94
N ASP A 263 4.83 -4.22 2.44
CA ASP A 263 5.67 -5.33 2.90
C ASP A 263 7.14 -5.02 2.58
N THR A 264 7.98 -5.02 3.61
CA THR A 264 9.41 -4.66 3.53
C THR A 264 10.34 -5.86 3.57
N ARG A 265 9.80 -7.09 3.68
CA ARG A 265 10.60 -8.32 3.62
C ARG A 265 11.34 -8.39 2.29
N ILE A 266 12.63 -8.70 2.32
CA ILE A 266 13.47 -8.76 1.12
C ILE A 266 13.53 -10.16 0.54
N GLN A 267 13.65 -10.24 -0.79
CA GLN A 267 13.60 -11.51 -1.53
C GLN A 267 14.77 -12.44 -1.22
N SER A 268 15.93 -11.91 -0.85
CA SER A 268 17.08 -12.72 -0.43
C SER A 268 16.84 -13.48 0.89
N LYS A 269 15.82 -13.09 1.68
CA LYS A 269 15.47 -13.75 2.97
C LYS A 269 14.10 -14.43 2.97
N ALA A 270 13.18 -13.97 2.11
CA ALA A 270 11.83 -14.52 1.98
C ALA A 270 11.49 -14.65 0.49
N VAL A 271 11.11 -15.86 0.04
CA VAL A 271 10.84 -16.13 -1.39
C VAL A 271 9.77 -15.20 -1.98
N ASP A 272 8.83 -14.77 -1.16
CA ASP A 272 7.75 -13.84 -1.47
C ASP A 272 8.07 -12.39 -1.03
N GLY A 273 9.32 -12.12 -0.66
CA GLY A 273 9.80 -10.78 -0.34
C GLY A 273 10.00 -9.91 -1.58
N VAL A 274 10.06 -8.61 -1.38
CA VAL A 274 10.32 -7.61 -2.42
C VAL A 274 11.78 -7.72 -2.89
N PRO A 275 12.09 -7.59 -4.20
CA PRO A 275 13.47 -7.60 -4.66
C PRO A 275 14.34 -6.59 -3.91
N ASP A 276 15.48 -7.05 -3.40
CA ASP A 276 16.37 -6.29 -2.50
C ASP A 276 16.77 -4.91 -3.06
N GLU A 277 17.07 -4.85 -4.36
CA GLU A 277 17.45 -3.60 -5.02
C GLU A 277 16.28 -2.59 -5.02
N ILE A 278 15.06 -3.05 -5.24
CA ILE A 278 13.86 -2.20 -5.21
C ILE A 278 13.65 -1.66 -3.80
N MET A 279 13.75 -2.50 -2.78
CA MET A 279 13.56 -2.07 -1.40
C MET A 279 14.64 -1.06 -0.97
N ARG A 280 15.91 -1.27 -1.40
CA ARG A 280 17.00 -0.31 -1.18
C ARG A 280 16.73 1.03 -1.88
N ASN A 281 16.26 1.00 -3.12
CA ASN A 281 15.93 2.22 -3.87
C ASN A 281 14.76 2.98 -3.21
N ILE A 282 13.74 2.27 -2.71
CA ILE A 282 12.65 2.86 -1.93
C ILE A 282 13.18 3.54 -0.68
N ALA A 283 14.01 2.86 0.12
CA ALA A 283 14.62 3.43 1.33
C ALA A 283 15.40 4.71 1.03
N ASN A 284 16.21 4.72 -0.03
CA ASN A 284 16.94 5.90 -0.49
C ASN A 284 16.02 7.08 -0.85
N LYS A 285 14.92 6.80 -1.54
CA LYS A 285 13.93 7.83 -1.91
C LYS A 285 13.24 8.41 -0.69
N LEU A 286 12.82 7.56 0.24
CA LEU A 286 12.13 7.99 1.46
C LEU A 286 13.05 8.78 2.39
N ALA A 287 14.29 8.32 2.61
CA ALA A 287 15.30 9.08 3.35
C ALA A 287 15.57 10.45 2.72
N GLY A 288 15.59 10.51 1.38
CA GLY A 288 15.76 11.76 0.64
C GLY A 288 14.68 12.82 0.92
N LEU A 289 13.48 12.41 1.36
CA LEU A 289 12.41 13.34 1.76
C LEU A 289 12.71 14.10 3.07
N ALA A 290 13.66 13.61 3.88
CA ALA A 290 14.08 14.27 5.11
C ALA A 290 15.12 15.40 4.87
N LYS A 291 15.63 15.54 3.65
CA LYS A 291 16.48 16.70 3.30
C LYS A 291 15.68 17.99 3.45
N ARG A 292 16.20 18.90 4.26
CA ARG A 292 15.65 20.26 4.34
C ARG A 292 15.82 20.94 2.98
N LYS A 293 14.75 21.55 2.48
CA LYS A 293 14.83 22.40 1.30
C LYS A 293 15.55 23.70 1.62
#